data_ce5a0c3f60cefa92e228cf5c3b3a93bd
#
_entry.id   ce5a0c3f60cefa92e228cf5c3b3a93bd
#
_cell.length_a   1.000
_cell.length_b   1.000
_cell.length_c   1.000
_cell.angle_alpha   90.00
_cell.angle_beta   90.00
_cell.angle_gamma   90.00
#
_symmetry.space_group_name_H-M   'P 1'
#
loop_
_entity.id
_entity.type
_entity.pdbx_description
1 polymer ?
#
loop_
_entity_poly.entity_id
_entity_poly.type
_entity_poly.pdbx_seq_one_letter_code
_entity_poly.pdbx_strand_id
1 'polypeptide(L)'
;MLRDPLPDAPKPLGFSVLRVPFFLEPGYDEDKSFIESNRERLVKKWGGVRGWEEQKRRHDLKGRGKEAGIEHFNLDRLAASTMASHRLIQMIGKTYDLSVSEAIYDRLNEYYFVEGHSLNDKPRLANVVSEKLSSLLESGSPSTEDILDFLNGNEGREEIMSALNALDHLGIHSIPKFIVEGAYIVDGAARSEVFVDIFRKIEARGEIQGGPIFGEILGVPDEVIQKGSHLPNIQT
;
A
#
# COMPACT_ATOMS: atom_id res chain seq x y z
N MET A 1 -13.16 8.76 9.99
CA MET A 1 -11.95 9.20 10.67
C MET A 1 -12.28 10.22 11.73
N LEU A 2 -11.45 10.36 12.76
CA LEU A 2 -11.71 11.23 13.91
C LEU A 2 -11.74 12.72 13.52
N ARG A 3 -12.84 13.18 12.94
CA ARG A 3 -13.05 14.61 12.65
C ARG A 3 -13.32 15.40 13.94
N ASP A 4 -13.86 14.72 14.95
CA ASP A 4 -14.21 15.30 16.23
C ASP A 4 -13.33 14.67 17.31
N PRO A 5 -12.28 15.35 17.78
CA PRO A 5 -11.48 14.88 18.90
C PRO A 5 -12.36 14.73 20.16
N LEU A 6 -11.96 13.87 21.08
CA LEU A 6 -12.64 13.77 22.36
C LEU A 6 -12.56 15.14 23.08
N PRO A 7 -13.66 15.62 23.70
CA PRO A 7 -13.69 16.94 24.32
C PRO A 7 -12.57 17.18 25.35
N ASP A 8 -12.17 16.12 26.05
CA ASP A 8 -11.14 16.17 27.09
C ASP A 8 -9.78 15.62 26.61
N ALA A 9 -9.60 15.38 25.30
CA ALA A 9 -8.36 14.88 24.78
C ALA A 9 -7.23 15.92 24.95
N PRO A 10 -6.07 15.54 25.51
CA PRO A 10 -4.96 16.48 25.77
C PRO A 10 -4.42 17.12 24.49
N LYS A 11 -4.45 16.38 23.37
CA LYS A 11 -3.98 16.84 22.05
C LYS A 11 -4.73 16.11 20.93
N PRO A 12 -5.00 16.77 19.79
CA PRO A 12 -5.46 16.10 18.59
C PRO A 12 -4.47 15.03 18.15
N LEU A 13 -4.98 13.86 17.72
CA LEU A 13 -4.13 12.83 17.13
C LEU A 13 -3.88 13.11 15.65
N GLY A 14 -2.60 13.18 15.29
CA GLY A 14 -2.13 12.94 13.92
C GLY A 14 -1.75 11.48 13.74
N PHE A 15 -1.77 10.98 12.51
CA PHE A 15 -1.28 9.64 12.19
C PHE A 15 -0.57 9.61 10.86
N SER A 16 0.36 8.68 10.74
CA SER A 16 1.07 8.35 9.52
C SER A 16 0.76 6.92 9.12
N VAL A 17 0.61 6.69 7.82
CA VAL A 17 0.48 5.34 7.26
C VAL A 17 1.78 4.98 6.58
N LEU A 18 2.53 4.05 7.16
CA LEU A 18 3.72 3.48 6.55
C LEU A 18 3.37 2.15 5.90
N ARG A 19 3.50 2.08 4.59
CA ARG A 19 3.25 0.87 3.79
C ARG A 19 4.45 -0.05 3.85
N VAL A 20 4.24 -1.26 4.38
CA VAL A 20 5.29 -2.29 4.42
C VAL A 20 5.08 -3.26 3.26
N PRO A 21 6.12 -3.53 2.46
CA PRO A 21 6.02 -4.44 1.31
C PRO A 21 5.69 -5.86 1.75
N PHE A 22 4.79 -6.51 0.98
CA PHE A 22 4.46 -7.92 1.16
C PHE A 22 4.20 -8.56 -0.21
N PHE A 23 4.81 -9.70 -0.48
CA PHE A 23 4.65 -10.41 -1.74
C PHE A 23 3.67 -11.57 -1.61
N LEU A 24 2.55 -11.51 -2.36
CA LEU A 24 1.62 -12.64 -2.46
C LEU A 24 2.17 -13.76 -3.35
N GLU A 25 3.02 -13.42 -4.30
CA GLU A 25 3.65 -14.35 -5.25
C GLU A 25 5.17 -14.09 -5.29
N PRO A 26 5.91 -14.47 -4.23
CA PRO A 26 7.34 -14.15 -4.10
C PRO A 26 8.23 -14.85 -5.15
N GLY A 27 7.72 -15.88 -5.81
CA GLY A 27 8.45 -16.61 -6.87
C GLY A 27 8.25 -16.04 -8.28
N TYR A 28 7.57 -14.93 -8.46
CA TYR A 28 7.42 -14.34 -9.78
C TYR A 28 8.73 -13.71 -10.26
N ASP A 29 9.06 -14.01 -11.52
CA ASP A 29 10.25 -13.51 -12.20
C ASP A 29 10.19 -11.98 -12.38
N GLU A 30 11.18 -11.28 -11.83
CA GLU A 30 11.24 -9.82 -11.84
C GLU A 30 11.65 -9.24 -13.21
N ASP A 31 12.22 -10.05 -14.09
CA ASP A 31 12.62 -9.63 -15.44
C ASP A 31 11.45 -9.64 -16.43
N LYS A 32 10.33 -10.24 -16.05
CA LYS A 32 9.14 -10.30 -16.89
C LYS A 32 8.16 -9.19 -16.59
N SER A 33 7.73 -8.45 -17.61
CA SER A 33 6.73 -7.41 -17.48
C SER A 33 5.38 -7.94 -16.98
N PHE A 34 5.05 -9.18 -17.25
CA PHE A 34 3.94 -9.92 -16.63
C PHE A 34 4.17 -11.43 -16.73
N ILE A 35 3.48 -12.21 -15.91
CA ILE A 35 3.59 -13.68 -15.87
C ILE A 35 2.30 -14.34 -16.41
N GLU A 36 1.15 -13.92 -15.91
CA GLU A 36 -0.15 -14.50 -16.24
C GLU A 36 -1.27 -13.48 -15.95
N SER A 37 -2.47 -13.74 -16.48
CA SER A 37 -3.62 -12.97 -16.03
C SER A 37 -4.05 -13.40 -14.62
N ASN A 38 -4.61 -12.47 -13.85
CA ASN A 38 -5.12 -12.81 -12.53
C ASN A 38 -6.22 -13.88 -12.58
N ARG A 39 -7.00 -13.93 -13.65
CA ARG A 39 -8.01 -14.98 -13.85
C ARG A 39 -7.37 -16.36 -13.99
N GLU A 40 -6.32 -16.51 -14.82
CA GLU A 40 -5.58 -17.76 -14.95
C GLU A 40 -4.98 -18.19 -13.63
N ARG A 41 -4.36 -17.26 -12.89
CA ARG A 41 -3.82 -17.49 -11.57
C ARG A 41 -4.89 -18.01 -10.60
N LEU A 42 -6.06 -17.39 -10.56
CA LEU A 42 -7.16 -17.79 -9.67
C LEU A 42 -7.77 -19.14 -10.08
N VAL A 43 -7.90 -19.41 -11.37
CA VAL A 43 -8.35 -20.72 -11.87
C VAL A 43 -7.38 -21.83 -11.42
N LYS A 44 -6.07 -21.62 -11.57
CA LYS A 44 -5.05 -22.57 -11.07
C LYS A 44 -5.14 -22.75 -9.56
N LYS A 45 -5.21 -21.67 -8.81
CA LYS A 45 -5.26 -21.66 -7.34
C LYS A 45 -6.44 -22.46 -6.78
N TRP A 46 -7.59 -22.41 -7.44
CA TRP A 46 -8.83 -23.02 -6.98
C TRP A 46 -9.18 -24.36 -7.65
N GLY A 47 -8.20 -25.00 -8.30
CA GLY A 47 -8.36 -26.33 -8.88
C GLY A 47 -9.25 -26.37 -10.12
N GLY A 48 -9.20 -25.31 -10.94
CA GLY A 48 -9.91 -25.20 -12.21
C GLY A 48 -11.10 -24.24 -12.19
N VAL A 49 -11.74 -24.12 -13.36
CA VAL A 49 -12.83 -23.16 -13.58
C VAL A 49 -13.99 -23.35 -12.59
N ARG A 50 -14.38 -24.62 -12.31
CA ARG A 50 -15.47 -24.91 -11.37
C ARG A 50 -15.19 -24.41 -9.96
N GLY A 51 -13.99 -24.69 -9.44
CA GLY A 51 -13.57 -24.21 -8.11
C GLY A 51 -13.48 -22.69 -8.06
N TRP A 52 -12.97 -22.07 -9.11
CA TRP A 52 -12.96 -20.62 -9.24
C TRP A 52 -14.36 -20.00 -9.19
N GLU A 53 -15.33 -20.50 -9.97
CA GLU A 53 -16.70 -19.98 -10.00
C GLU A 53 -17.42 -20.18 -8.66
N GLU A 54 -17.14 -21.24 -7.92
CA GLU A 54 -17.63 -21.42 -6.56
C GLU A 54 -17.07 -20.39 -5.59
N GLN A 55 -15.75 -20.15 -5.61
CA GLN A 55 -15.11 -19.14 -4.77
C GLN A 55 -15.57 -17.72 -5.12
N LYS A 56 -15.74 -17.41 -6.39
CA LYS A 56 -16.27 -16.13 -6.86
C LYS A 56 -17.66 -15.84 -6.29
N ARG A 57 -18.55 -16.85 -6.26
CA ARG A 57 -19.88 -16.72 -5.65
C ARG A 57 -19.80 -16.55 -4.13
N ARG A 58 -18.91 -17.32 -3.47
CA ARG A 58 -18.74 -17.29 -2.01
C ARG A 58 -18.20 -15.96 -1.52
N HIS A 59 -17.24 -15.38 -2.23
CA HIS A 59 -16.58 -14.15 -1.80
C HIS A 59 -17.30 -12.89 -2.20
N ASP A 60 -18.18 -12.95 -3.19
CA ASP A 60 -18.93 -11.80 -3.74
C ASP A 60 -18.10 -10.52 -3.85
N LEU A 61 -16.94 -10.62 -4.48
CA LEU A 61 -16.02 -9.50 -4.61
C LEU A 61 -16.68 -8.28 -5.27
N LYS A 62 -17.59 -8.51 -6.20
CA LYS A 62 -18.30 -7.43 -6.90
C LYS A 62 -19.26 -6.69 -5.97
N GLY A 63 -20.05 -7.41 -5.17
CA GLY A 63 -20.97 -6.79 -4.18
C GLY A 63 -20.21 -6.03 -3.11
N ARG A 64 -19.18 -6.65 -2.53
CA ARG A 64 -18.30 -6.02 -1.53
C ARG A 64 -17.54 -4.81 -2.08
N GLY A 65 -17.09 -4.87 -3.34
CA GLY A 65 -16.46 -3.74 -4.00
C GLY A 65 -17.42 -2.55 -4.12
N LYS A 66 -18.65 -2.81 -4.56
CA LYS A 66 -19.69 -1.78 -4.67
C LYS A 66 -20.01 -1.14 -3.30
N GLU A 67 -20.12 -1.93 -2.24
CA GLU A 67 -20.29 -1.43 -0.88
C GLU A 67 -19.15 -0.53 -0.42
N ALA A 68 -17.91 -0.82 -0.89
CA ALA A 68 -16.72 -0.03 -0.63
C ALA A 68 -16.50 1.13 -1.62
N GLY A 69 -17.46 1.40 -2.52
CA GLY A 69 -17.34 2.45 -3.54
C GLY A 69 -16.47 2.07 -4.74
N ILE A 70 -16.12 0.79 -4.91
CA ILE A 70 -15.34 0.28 -6.03
C ILE A 70 -16.29 -0.41 -7.01
N GLU A 71 -16.66 0.27 -8.07
CA GLU A 71 -17.66 -0.22 -9.03
C GLU A 71 -17.11 -1.29 -9.98
N HIS A 72 -15.81 -1.27 -10.26
CA HIS A 72 -15.19 -2.15 -11.25
C HIS A 72 -13.87 -2.74 -10.76
N PHE A 73 -13.75 -4.08 -10.93
CA PHE A 73 -12.48 -4.81 -10.78
C PHE A 73 -12.15 -5.50 -12.09
N ASN A 74 -10.98 -5.24 -12.65
CA ASN A 74 -10.48 -5.98 -13.79
C ASN A 74 -9.94 -7.34 -13.35
N LEU A 75 -10.71 -8.40 -13.60
CA LEU A 75 -10.31 -9.76 -13.24
C LEU A 75 -9.24 -10.34 -14.18
N ASP A 76 -9.04 -9.73 -15.34
CA ASP A 76 -8.02 -10.14 -16.33
C ASP A 76 -6.75 -9.29 -16.23
N ARG A 77 -6.59 -8.51 -15.13
CA ARG A 77 -5.37 -7.74 -14.86
C ARG A 77 -4.13 -8.62 -14.92
N LEU A 78 -3.03 -8.01 -15.35
CA LEU A 78 -1.77 -8.71 -15.58
C LEU A 78 -0.98 -8.85 -14.27
N ALA A 79 -0.82 -10.08 -13.79
CA ALA A 79 -0.05 -10.40 -12.59
C ALA A 79 1.44 -10.51 -12.92
N ALA A 80 2.27 -9.89 -12.08
CA ALA A 80 3.72 -9.89 -12.20
C ALA A 80 4.37 -9.76 -10.82
N SER A 81 5.71 -9.78 -10.76
CA SER A 81 6.43 -9.37 -9.55
C SER A 81 6.04 -7.94 -9.15
N THR A 82 5.90 -7.71 -7.86
CA THR A 82 5.61 -6.38 -7.31
C THR A 82 6.84 -5.67 -6.73
N MET A 83 8.04 -6.21 -6.94
CA MET A 83 9.29 -5.62 -6.44
C MET A 83 9.47 -4.18 -6.94
N ALA A 84 9.30 -3.95 -8.24
CA ALA A 84 9.45 -2.64 -8.86
C ALA A 84 8.51 -1.59 -8.23
N SER A 85 7.23 -1.92 -8.09
CA SER A 85 6.24 -1.02 -7.49
C SER A 85 6.47 -0.78 -6.00
N HIS A 86 6.89 -1.80 -5.22
CA HIS A 86 7.25 -1.61 -3.81
C HIS A 86 8.45 -0.68 -3.63
N ARG A 87 9.53 -0.89 -4.41
CA ARG A 87 10.69 0.00 -4.41
C ARG A 87 10.31 1.44 -4.72
N LEU A 88 9.49 1.63 -5.73
CA LEU A 88 9.01 2.95 -6.15
C LEU A 88 8.20 3.66 -5.06
N ILE A 89 7.27 2.99 -4.42
CA ILE A 89 6.49 3.52 -3.29
C ILE A 89 7.39 3.95 -2.13
N GLN A 90 8.39 3.12 -1.77
CA GLN A 90 9.31 3.45 -0.69
C GLN A 90 10.21 4.65 -1.06
N MET A 91 10.73 4.70 -2.28
CA MET A 91 11.54 5.82 -2.77
C MET A 91 10.74 7.14 -2.69
N ILE A 92 9.51 7.14 -3.15
CA ILE A 92 8.65 8.33 -3.12
C ILE A 92 8.38 8.77 -1.67
N GLY A 93 8.06 7.83 -0.77
CA GLY A 93 7.85 8.14 0.64
C GLY A 93 9.06 8.77 1.33
N LYS A 94 10.28 8.29 0.99
CA LYS A 94 11.52 8.86 1.52
C LYS A 94 11.84 10.24 0.95
N THR A 95 11.59 10.43 -0.35
CA THR A 95 12.03 11.63 -1.08
C THR A 95 11.09 12.82 -0.87
N TYR A 96 9.80 12.57 -0.83
CA TYR A 96 8.79 13.65 -0.79
C TYR A 96 8.08 13.69 0.55
N ASP A 97 7.15 12.78 0.80
CA ASP A 97 6.54 12.47 2.09
C ASP A 97 5.56 11.28 1.96
N LEU A 98 4.99 10.85 3.09
CA LEU A 98 4.05 9.73 3.10
C LEU A 98 2.71 10.06 2.45
N SER A 99 2.28 11.32 2.40
CA SER A 99 1.04 11.71 1.74
C SER A 99 1.16 11.60 0.21
N VAL A 100 2.30 11.99 -0.34
CA VAL A 100 2.60 11.79 -1.76
C VAL A 100 2.69 10.29 -2.09
N SER A 101 3.37 9.52 -1.24
CA SER A 101 3.45 8.06 -1.38
C SER A 101 2.07 7.40 -1.37
N GLU A 102 1.17 7.81 -0.48
CA GLU A 102 -0.22 7.31 -0.46
C GLU A 102 -0.98 7.67 -1.75
N ALA A 103 -0.84 8.88 -2.25
CA ALA A 103 -1.48 9.30 -3.50
C ALA A 103 -0.98 8.51 -4.73
N ILE A 104 0.30 8.14 -4.73
CA ILE A 104 0.86 7.24 -5.75
C ILE A 104 0.37 5.81 -5.55
N TYR A 105 0.32 5.32 -4.31
CA TYR A 105 -0.22 4.00 -4.00
C TYR A 105 -1.68 3.87 -4.47
N ASP A 106 -2.51 4.87 -4.24
CA ASP A 106 -3.89 4.91 -4.73
C ASP A 106 -3.96 4.88 -6.26
N ARG A 107 -3.11 5.66 -6.94
CA ARG A 107 -3.01 5.64 -8.41
C ARG A 107 -2.58 4.27 -8.94
N LEU A 108 -1.65 3.59 -8.27
CA LEU A 108 -1.22 2.24 -8.65
C LEU A 108 -2.29 1.17 -8.38
N ASN A 109 -3.13 1.36 -7.36
CA ASN A 109 -4.30 0.51 -7.15
C ASN A 109 -5.30 0.64 -8.31
N GLU A 110 -5.61 1.85 -8.75
CA GLU A 110 -6.44 2.08 -9.93
C GLU A 110 -5.84 1.46 -11.18
N TYR A 111 -4.56 1.75 -11.46
CA TYR A 111 -3.78 1.21 -12.57
C TYR A 111 -3.81 -0.32 -12.63
N TYR A 112 -3.68 -0.99 -11.48
CA TYR A 112 -3.67 -2.44 -11.42
C TYR A 112 -5.06 -3.06 -11.35
N PHE A 113 -5.92 -2.61 -10.41
CA PHE A 113 -7.20 -3.27 -10.15
C PHE A 113 -8.31 -2.88 -11.13
N VAL A 114 -8.27 -1.68 -11.66
CA VAL A 114 -9.31 -1.13 -12.57
C VAL A 114 -8.85 -1.19 -14.02
N GLU A 115 -7.70 -0.61 -14.34
CA GLU A 115 -7.17 -0.56 -15.70
C GLU A 115 -6.58 -1.91 -16.14
N GLY A 116 -6.10 -2.73 -15.20
CA GLY A 116 -5.63 -4.09 -15.45
C GLY A 116 -4.17 -4.21 -15.87
N HIS A 117 -3.38 -3.16 -15.69
CA HIS A 117 -1.99 -3.14 -16.10
C HIS A 117 -1.06 -3.84 -15.11
N SER A 118 0.09 -4.31 -15.59
CA SER A 118 1.10 -4.94 -14.77
C SER A 118 1.89 -3.94 -13.93
N LEU A 119 2.12 -4.26 -12.65
CA LEU A 119 2.99 -3.48 -11.75
C LEU A 119 4.50 -3.71 -12.00
N ASN A 120 4.87 -4.46 -13.03
CA ASN A 120 6.24 -4.68 -13.47
C ASN A 120 6.48 -4.30 -14.96
N ASP A 121 5.51 -3.65 -15.59
CA ASP A 121 5.71 -2.96 -16.87
C ASP A 121 6.41 -1.62 -16.59
N LYS A 122 7.73 -1.68 -16.42
CA LYS A 122 8.55 -0.56 -15.95
C LYS A 122 8.37 0.73 -16.78
N PRO A 123 8.39 0.70 -18.13
CA PRO A 123 8.19 1.90 -18.92
C PRO A 123 6.82 2.56 -18.68
N ARG A 124 5.75 1.76 -18.66
CA ARG A 124 4.39 2.26 -18.41
C ARG A 124 4.22 2.73 -16.96
N LEU A 125 4.79 1.99 -16.01
CA LEU A 125 4.78 2.34 -14.59
C LEU A 125 5.47 3.69 -14.36
N ALA A 126 6.64 3.91 -14.98
CA ALA A 126 7.37 5.17 -14.91
C ALA A 126 6.55 6.35 -15.43
N ASN A 127 5.89 6.18 -16.57
CA ASN A 127 5.05 7.23 -17.15
C ASN A 127 3.88 7.62 -16.24
N VAL A 128 3.11 6.63 -15.78
CA VAL A 128 1.94 6.85 -14.90
C VAL A 128 2.33 7.54 -13.60
N VAL A 129 3.47 7.16 -13.01
CA VAL A 129 3.93 7.75 -11.76
C VAL A 129 4.49 9.15 -11.98
N SER A 130 5.25 9.40 -13.05
CA SER A 130 5.73 10.75 -13.41
C SER A 130 4.58 11.72 -13.64
N GLU A 131 3.55 11.31 -14.39
CA GLU A 131 2.34 12.13 -14.60
C GLU A 131 1.65 12.46 -13.28
N LYS A 132 1.48 11.46 -12.40
CA LYS A 132 0.84 11.67 -11.10
C LYS A 132 1.66 12.58 -10.18
N LEU A 133 2.99 12.39 -10.09
CA LEU A 133 3.88 13.24 -9.31
C LEU A 133 3.87 14.68 -9.82
N SER A 134 3.88 14.89 -11.13
CA SER A 134 3.78 16.23 -11.74
C SER A 134 2.47 16.93 -11.39
N SER A 135 1.40 16.20 -11.14
CA SER A 135 0.12 16.77 -10.69
C SER A 135 0.07 17.10 -9.19
N LEU A 136 0.96 16.50 -8.39
CA LEU A 136 0.99 16.67 -6.94
C LEU A 136 2.04 17.68 -6.47
N LEU A 137 3.13 17.82 -7.23
CA LEU A 137 4.28 18.63 -6.85
C LEU A 137 4.30 19.91 -7.69
N GLU A 138 4.49 21.05 -7.03
CA GLU A 138 4.60 22.37 -7.71
C GLU A 138 5.87 22.46 -8.57
N SER A 139 6.94 21.78 -8.14
CA SER A 139 8.24 21.72 -8.84
C SER A 139 9.05 20.52 -8.36
N GLY A 140 10.10 20.16 -9.12
CA GLY A 140 11.01 19.09 -8.73
C GLY A 140 10.44 17.68 -8.93
N SER A 141 9.38 17.53 -9.72
CA SER A 141 8.88 16.22 -10.14
C SER A 141 9.89 15.51 -11.03
N PRO A 142 10.22 14.22 -10.77
CA PRO A 142 11.11 13.45 -11.62
C PRO A 142 10.47 13.21 -12.99
N SER A 143 11.30 13.19 -14.02
CA SER A 143 10.86 12.81 -15.36
C SER A 143 10.52 11.31 -15.44
N THR A 144 9.85 10.92 -16.50
CA THR A 144 9.62 9.48 -16.79
C THR A 144 10.93 8.72 -16.92
N GLU A 145 11.97 9.35 -17.49
CA GLU A 145 13.30 8.75 -17.67
C GLU A 145 13.99 8.53 -16.31
N ASP A 146 13.98 9.52 -15.41
CA ASP A 146 14.53 9.37 -14.05
C ASP A 146 13.88 8.21 -13.28
N ILE A 147 12.55 8.08 -13.37
CA ILE A 147 11.82 6.99 -12.73
C ILE A 147 12.16 5.64 -13.39
N LEU A 148 12.28 5.62 -14.71
CA LEU A 148 12.62 4.39 -15.43
C LEU A 148 14.03 3.93 -15.09
N ASP A 149 14.98 4.84 -14.98
CA ASP A 149 16.36 4.54 -14.56
C ASP A 149 16.40 3.97 -13.15
N PHE A 150 15.66 4.57 -12.20
CA PHE A 150 15.48 4.00 -10.86
C PHE A 150 14.91 2.58 -10.92
N LEU A 151 13.86 2.35 -11.72
CA LEU A 151 13.21 1.04 -11.83
C LEU A 151 14.13 -0.03 -12.44
N ASN A 152 15.04 0.37 -13.34
CA ASN A 152 16.04 -0.51 -13.94
C ASN A 152 17.25 -0.79 -13.04
N GLY A 153 17.50 0.07 -12.05
CA GLY A 153 18.51 -0.12 -11.02
C GLY A 153 18.09 -1.09 -9.91
N ASN A 154 18.90 -1.14 -8.85
CA ASN A 154 18.68 -1.98 -7.66
C ASN A 154 18.41 -1.18 -6.37
N GLU A 155 18.36 0.14 -6.46
CA GLU A 155 18.15 1.01 -5.31
C GLU A 155 16.87 0.64 -4.56
N GLY A 156 16.91 0.64 -3.23
CA GLY A 156 15.79 0.29 -2.37
C GLY A 156 15.49 -1.21 -2.25
N ARG A 157 16.23 -2.08 -2.94
CA ARG A 157 15.99 -3.53 -2.91
C ARG A 157 16.34 -4.14 -1.56
N GLU A 158 17.45 -3.71 -0.97
CA GLU A 158 17.93 -4.25 0.32
C GLU A 158 16.95 -3.93 1.45
N GLU A 159 16.40 -2.74 1.47
CA GLU A 159 15.38 -2.32 2.45
C GLU A 159 14.11 -3.15 2.31
N ILE A 160 13.65 -3.43 1.06
CA ILE A 160 12.51 -4.30 0.81
C ILE A 160 12.77 -5.71 1.36
N MET A 161 13.94 -6.28 1.06
CA MET A 161 14.30 -7.63 1.54
C MET A 161 14.45 -7.68 3.06
N SER A 162 15.01 -6.64 3.67
CA SER A 162 15.12 -6.51 5.12
C SER A 162 13.74 -6.41 5.79
N ALA A 163 12.82 -5.67 5.19
CA ALA A 163 11.45 -5.58 5.68
C ALA A 163 10.72 -6.94 5.59
N LEU A 164 10.91 -7.69 4.50
CA LEU A 164 10.34 -9.05 4.37
C LEU A 164 10.88 -10.01 5.42
N ASN A 165 12.19 -9.96 5.69
CA ASN A 165 12.80 -10.76 6.75
C ASN A 165 12.26 -10.37 8.13
N ALA A 166 12.06 -9.09 8.40
CA ALA A 166 11.46 -8.63 9.65
C ALA A 166 10.00 -9.09 9.78
N LEU A 167 9.21 -9.07 8.70
CA LEU A 167 7.84 -9.62 8.70
C LEU A 167 7.82 -11.11 9.05
N ASP A 168 8.74 -11.88 8.48
CA ASP A 168 8.87 -13.32 8.75
C ASP A 168 9.21 -13.57 10.24
N HIS A 169 10.18 -12.84 10.79
CA HIS A 169 10.54 -12.93 12.21
C HIS A 169 9.39 -12.55 13.16
N LEU A 170 8.53 -11.62 12.73
CA LEU A 170 7.32 -11.24 13.49
C LEU A 170 6.15 -12.20 13.28
N GLY A 171 6.32 -13.28 12.51
CA GLY A 171 5.26 -14.23 12.19
C GLY A 171 4.14 -13.65 11.33
N ILE A 172 4.45 -12.64 10.49
CA ILE A 172 3.48 -11.99 9.61
C ILE A 172 3.54 -12.64 8.24
N HIS A 173 2.63 -13.59 8.01
CA HIS A 173 2.59 -14.40 6.78
C HIS A 173 1.33 -14.16 5.94
N SER A 174 0.50 -13.18 6.29
CA SER A 174 -0.74 -12.86 5.56
C SER A 174 -1.09 -11.37 5.63
N ILE A 175 -1.87 -10.92 4.66
CA ILE A 175 -2.37 -9.55 4.56
C ILE A 175 -3.90 -9.54 4.35
N PRO A 176 -4.59 -8.43 4.68
CA PRO A 176 -4.04 -7.22 5.31
C PRO A 176 -3.73 -7.44 6.79
N LYS A 177 -2.67 -6.80 7.27
CA LYS A 177 -2.32 -6.72 8.69
C LYS A 177 -1.91 -5.27 9.00
N PHE A 178 -2.36 -4.78 10.14
CA PHE A 178 -2.08 -3.43 10.59
C PHE A 178 -1.42 -3.48 11.96
N ILE A 179 -0.40 -2.66 12.14
CA ILE A 179 0.24 -2.46 13.45
C ILE A 179 0.07 -0.97 13.77
N VAL A 180 -0.72 -0.68 14.78
CA VAL A 180 -1.00 0.69 15.22
C VAL A 180 -0.14 0.98 16.44
N GLU A 181 0.60 2.08 16.41
CA GLU A 181 1.47 2.54 17.50
C GLU A 181 2.55 1.50 17.91
N GLY A 182 2.90 0.57 17.00
CA GLY A 182 3.84 -0.51 17.34
C GLY A 182 3.32 -1.58 18.30
N ALA A 183 2.10 -1.48 18.80
CA ALA A 183 1.54 -2.31 19.87
C ALA A 183 0.24 -3.03 19.49
N TYR A 184 -0.68 -2.34 18.84
CA TYR A 184 -1.98 -2.93 18.48
C TYR A 184 -1.90 -3.63 17.14
N ILE A 185 -2.18 -4.93 17.11
CA ILE A 185 -2.20 -5.73 15.89
C ILE A 185 -3.66 -5.94 15.46
N VAL A 186 -3.97 -5.58 14.22
CA VAL A 186 -5.27 -5.81 13.60
C VAL A 186 -5.07 -6.71 12.39
N ASP A 187 -5.66 -7.91 12.45
CA ASP A 187 -5.58 -8.94 11.43
C ASP A 187 -6.78 -8.92 10.50
N GLY A 188 -6.52 -9.08 9.21
CA GLY A 188 -7.56 -9.18 8.19
C GLY A 188 -8.24 -7.85 7.86
N ALA A 189 -9.27 -7.93 7.02
CA ALA A 189 -10.09 -6.79 6.63
C ALA A 189 -11.05 -6.39 7.77
N ALA A 190 -10.49 -5.79 8.81
CA ALA A 190 -11.27 -5.32 9.95
C ALA A 190 -12.20 -4.15 9.58
N ARG A 191 -13.30 -4.03 10.31
CA ARG A 191 -14.22 -2.90 10.18
C ARG A 191 -13.58 -1.63 10.72
N SER A 192 -14.02 -0.49 10.21
CA SER A 192 -13.54 0.84 10.62
C SER A 192 -13.68 1.11 12.12
N GLU A 193 -14.72 0.55 12.76
CA GLU A 193 -14.97 0.71 14.19
C GLU A 193 -13.80 0.18 15.04
N VAL A 194 -13.15 -0.90 14.61
CA VAL A 194 -11.97 -1.46 15.32
C VAL A 194 -10.84 -0.43 15.38
N PHE A 195 -10.59 0.25 14.27
CA PHE A 195 -9.55 1.30 14.20
C PHE A 195 -9.95 2.54 14.99
N VAL A 196 -11.22 2.93 14.91
CA VAL A 196 -11.75 4.06 15.68
C VAL A 196 -11.58 3.79 17.18
N ASP A 197 -11.93 2.61 17.66
CA ASP A 197 -11.77 2.23 19.08
C ASP A 197 -10.30 2.29 19.53
N ILE A 198 -9.36 1.81 18.71
CA ILE A 198 -7.93 1.90 19.00
C ILE A 198 -7.50 3.38 19.08
N PHE A 199 -7.84 4.18 18.08
CA PHE A 199 -7.48 5.60 18.05
C PHE A 199 -8.08 6.37 19.23
N ARG A 200 -9.33 6.09 19.62
CA ARG A 200 -9.97 6.71 20.79
C ARG A 200 -9.27 6.33 22.10
N LYS A 201 -8.79 5.11 22.24
CA LYS A 201 -8.00 4.70 23.41
C LYS A 201 -6.67 5.45 23.50
N ILE A 202 -5.97 5.61 22.36
CA ILE A 202 -4.72 6.36 22.29
C ILE A 202 -4.98 7.86 22.61
N GLU A 203 -6.04 8.44 22.01
CA GLU A 203 -6.44 9.82 22.22
C GLU A 203 -6.76 10.10 23.71
N ALA A 204 -7.54 9.22 24.36
CA ALA A 204 -7.90 9.34 25.77
C ALA A 204 -6.68 9.21 26.70
N ARG A 205 -5.68 8.41 26.31
CA ARG A 205 -4.42 8.28 27.05
C ARG A 205 -3.55 9.54 26.94
N GLY A 206 -3.61 10.24 25.80
CA GLY A 206 -2.90 11.50 25.57
C GLY A 206 -1.41 11.36 25.28
N GLU A 207 -0.90 10.15 25.16
CA GLU A 207 0.52 9.89 24.85
C GLU A 207 0.66 8.72 23.86
N ILE A 208 1.75 8.73 23.11
CA ILE A 208 2.14 7.66 22.20
C ILE A 208 3.16 6.76 22.91
N GLN A 209 2.90 5.44 22.98
CA GLN A 209 3.72 4.49 23.72
C GLN A 209 4.70 3.71 22.85
N GLY A 210 4.50 3.69 21.55
CA GLY A 210 5.33 2.96 20.60
C GLY A 210 5.68 3.81 19.39
N GLY A 211 6.31 3.19 18.42
CA GLY A 211 6.79 3.87 17.21
C GLY A 211 6.62 3.04 15.96
N PRO A 212 7.04 3.58 14.80
CA PRO A 212 6.96 2.92 13.51
C PRO A 212 8.04 1.84 13.40
N ILE A 213 7.67 0.60 13.70
CA ILE A 213 8.58 -0.57 13.74
C ILE A 213 9.40 -0.71 12.44
N PHE A 214 8.82 -0.36 11.29
CA PHE A 214 9.45 -0.51 9.99
C PHE A 214 10.08 0.78 9.44
N GLY A 215 10.04 1.90 10.17
CA GLY A 215 10.58 3.18 9.70
C GLY A 215 12.06 3.10 9.38
N GLU A 216 12.86 2.66 10.35
CA GLU A 216 14.30 2.49 10.20
C GLU A 216 14.66 1.44 9.14
N ILE A 217 13.99 0.27 9.15
CA ILE A 217 14.25 -0.83 8.20
C ILE A 217 14.03 -0.37 6.75
N LEU A 218 13.00 0.41 6.51
CA LEU A 218 12.66 0.94 5.20
C LEU A 218 13.42 2.23 4.88
N GLY A 219 14.23 2.73 5.81
CA GLY A 219 15.01 3.96 5.65
C GLY A 219 14.14 5.21 5.49
N VAL A 220 12.95 5.24 6.10
CA VAL A 220 12.07 6.40 6.09
C VAL A 220 12.48 7.34 7.21
N PRO A 221 12.87 8.61 6.93
CA PRO A 221 13.30 9.55 7.94
C PRO A 221 12.21 9.85 8.98
N ASP A 222 12.61 10.01 10.24
CA ASP A 222 11.67 10.31 11.32
C ASP A 222 10.86 11.59 11.07
N GLU A 223 11.49 12.61 10.47
CA GLU A 223 10.79 13.85 10.10
C GLU A 223 9.68 13.61 9.08
N VAL A 224 9.84 12.66 8.16
CA VAL A 224 8.82 12.28 7.18
C VAL A 224 7.66 11.57 7.90
N ILE A 225 7.96 10.67 8.83
CA ILE A 225 6.95 9.96 9.61
C ILE A 225 6.17 10.94 10.50
N GLN A 226 6.86 11.90 11.11
CA GLN A 226 6.24 12.89 12.00
C GLN A 226 5.34 13.89 11.29
N LYS A 227 5.59 14.19 10.01
CA LYS A 227 4.68 15.03 9.20
C LYS A 227 3.30 14.38 9.04
N GLY A 228 3.22 13.07 9.05
CA GLY A 228 2.01 12.30 8.84
C GLY A 228 1.67 12.09 7.37
N SER A 229 0.84 11.07 7.12
CA SER A 229 0.23 10.81 5.80
C SER A 229 -1.10 11.53 5.65
N HIS A 230 -1.38 12.43 6.53
CA HIS A 230 -2.66 13.06 6.71
C HIS A 230 -2.68 14.39 5.96
N LEU A 231 -3.49 14.48 4.94
CA LEU A 231 -3.76 15.77 4.30
C LEU A 231 -4.66 16.60 5.23
N PRO A 232 -4.18 17.73 5.77
CA PRO A 232 -4.97 18.55 6.70
C PRO A 232 -6.15 19.26 6.05
N ASN A 233 -6.31 19.17 4.74
CA ASN A 233 -7.30 19.90 3.98
C ASN A 233 -8.31 18.99 3.29
N ILE A 234 -9.16 18.33 4.07
CA ILE A 234 -10.52 18.13 3.62
C ILE A 234 -11.29 19.37 4.10
N GLN A 235 -11.19 20.45 3.36
CA GLN A 235 -12.19 21.48 3.44
C GLN A 235 -13.50 20.87 2.99
N THR A 236 -14.46 20.91 3.89
CA THR A 236 -15.89 20.62 3.68
C THR A 236 -16.47 21.37 2.51
#